data_53f7a6d86f8fb0fdff9c4a01cd872b44
#
_entry.id   53f7a6d86f8fb0fdff9c4a01cd872b44
#
_cell.length_a   1.000
_cell.length_b   1.000
_cell.length_c   1.000
_cell.angle_alpha   90.00
_cell.angle_beta   90.00
_cell.angle_gamma   90.00
#
_symmetry.space_group_name_H-M   'P 1'
#
loop_
_entity.id
_entity.type
_entity.pdbx_description
1 polymer ?
#
loop_
_entity_poly.entity_id
_entity_poly.type
_entity_poly.pdbx_seq_one_letter_code
_entity_poly.pdbx_strand_id
1 'polypeptide(L)'
;GSPTQVVPAQEAGTESADEVPAALRFDMIWRVVNNAGEELRISIAAVHSDVSHELGVDPGLIKDGVEAHLQELLALHVETLGPGWQLVRREYPTAIGPVDLLCRDADGTSVAVEIKRRGEIDGVEQLTRYLDLLNRDPLLAPVAGVFAAQEIKPQARVLAQDRGIRCVVLDYDDLRGIEDPTLRLF
;
A
#
# COMPACT_ATOMS: atom_id res chain seq x y z
N GLY A 1 -10.18 -1.67 10.20
CA GLY A 1 -10.39 -0.30 10.68
C GLY A 1 -11.87 0.02 10.77
N SER A 2 -12.37 0.30 11.98
CA SER A 2 -13.74 0.75 12.18
C SER A 2 -13.79 2.28 12.10
N PRO A 3 -14.90 2.89 11.65
CA PRO A 3 -14.97 4.30 11.34
C PRO A 3 -14.92 5.17 12.59
N THR A 4 -14.16 6.24 12.52
CA THR A 4 -14.12 7.32 13.51
C THR A 4 -15.42 8.12 13.41
N GLN A 5 -16.26 8.11 14.44
CA GLN A 5 -17.41 9.00 14.52
C GLN A 5 -16.99 10.37 15.05
N VAL A 6 -17.19 11.41 14.24
CA VAL A 6 -17.07 12.81 14.63
C VAL A 6 -18.45 13.32 15.00
N VAL A 7 -18.66 13.73 16.26
CA VAL A 7 -19.91 14.32 16.73
C VAL A 7 -19.66 15.78 17.07
N PRO A 8 -20.32 16.76 16.42
CA PRO A 8 -20.25 18.16 16.80
C PRO A 8 -21.14 18.45 18.02
N ALA A 9 -20.63 19.18 19.00
CA ALA A 9 -21.40 19.70 20.12
C ALA A 9 -21.87 21.13 19.83
N GLN A 10 -23.13 21.41 20.18
CA GLN A 10 -23.84 22.67 19.93
C GLN A 10 -23.31 23.87 20.74
N GLU A 11 -23.56 25.04 20.16
CA GLU A 11 -23.22 26.38 20.62
C GLU A 11 -23.86 26.79 21.95
N ALA A 12 -23.11 27.55 22.73
CA ALA A 12 -23.69 28.51 23.72
C ALA A 12 -22.91 29.80 23.62
N GLY A 13 -23.64 30.89 23.41
CA GLY A 13 -23.16 32.17 22.95
C GLY A 13 -22.73 33.15 24.01
N THR A 14 -22.23 34.26 23.48
CA THR A 14 -22.22 35.68 23.85
C THR A 14 -21.11 36.23 24.72
N GLU A 15 -20.42 37.14 24.09
CA GLU A 15 -20.07 38.57 24.28
C GLU A 15 -18.77 38.91 25.04
N SER A 16 -17.85 39.57 24.45
CA SER A 16 -17.49 40.94 24.17
C SER A 16 -15.98 41.14 23.95
N ALA A 17 -15.73 41.87 22.91
CA ALA A 17 -14.63 42.69 22.43
C ALA A 17 -13.29 42.70 23.15
N ASP A 18 -12.23 42.30 22.44
CA ASP A 18 -11.05 43.14 22.11
C ASP A 18 -10.36 42.49 20.87
N GLU A 19 -9.97 43.30 19.89
CA GLU A 19 -9.49 42.92 18.60
C GLU A 19 -8.14 42.18 18.65
N VAL A 20 -8.20 40.87 18.53
CA VAL A 20 -7.11 40.03 18.04
C VAL A 20 -7.68 39.29 16.81
N PRO A 21 -6.93 39.14 15.69
CA PRO A 21 -7.47 38.49 14.48
C PRO A 21 -8.09 37.14 14.83
N ALA A 22 -9.31 36.95 14.37
CA ALA A 22 -10.22 35.90 14.77
C ALA A 22 -9.57 34.51 14.77
N ALA A 23 -9.12 34.10 15.96
CA ALA A 23 -8.92 32.69 16.23
C ALA A 23 -10.32 32.05 16.26
N LEU A 24 -10.63 31.18 15.28
CA LEU A 24 -11.83 30.39 15.32
C LEU A 24 -11.77 29.53 16.61
N ARG A 25 -12.56 29.89 17.60
CA ARG A 25 -12.72 29.06 18.80
C ARG A 25 -13.70 27.95 18.46
N PHE A 26 -13.21 26.72 18.40
CA PHE A 26 -14.02 25.52 18.30
C PHE A 26 -13.91 24.74 19.61
N ASP A 27 -15.00 24.58 20.32
CA ASP A 27 -15.09 23.56 21.36
C ASP A 27 -15.31 22.18 20.66
N MET A 28 -14.29 21.71 19.96
CA MET A 28 -14.31 20.38 19.34
C MET A 28 -13.64 19.37 20.27
N ILE A 29 -14.39 18.36 20.64
CA ILE A 29 -13.85 17.19 21.36
C ILE A 29 -13.82 16.01 20.40
N TRP A 30 -12.62 15.51 20.13
CA TRP A 30 -12.45 14.26 19.42
C TRP A 30 -12.39 13.11 20.41
N ARG A 31 -13.19 12.11 20.17
CA ARG A 31 -13.23 10.89 20.96
C ARG A 31 -12.76 9.73 20.10
N VAL A 32 -11.67 9.07 20.51
CA VAL A 32 -11.12 7.90 19.85
C VAL A 32 -11.17 6.73 20.84
N VAL A 33 -11.79 5.63 20.44
CA VAL A 33 -11.90 4.40 21.26
C VAL A 33 -11.20 3.27 20.51
N ASN A 34 -10.29 2.57 21.18
CA ASN A 34 -9.63 1.39 20.61
C ASN A 34 -10.44 0.11 20.86
N ASN A 35 -9.99 -1.00 20.27
CA ASN A 35 -10.66 -2.30 20.41
C ASN A 35 -10.60 -2.89 21.85
N ALA A 36 -9.75 -2.34 22.74
CA ALA A 36 -9.66 -2.70 24.14
C ALA A 36 -10.62 -1.90 25.03
N GLY A 37 -11.38 -0.96 24.45
CA GLY A 37 -12.29 -0.07 25.17
C GLY A 37 -11.61 1.13 25.83
N GLU A 38 -10.33 1.35 25.57
CA GLU A 38 -9.63 2.55 26.04
C GLU A 38 -10.08 3.77 25.24
N GLU A 39 -10.32 4.89 25.94
CA GLU A 39 -10.84 6.12 25.36
C GLU A 39 -9.81 7.25 25.46
N LEU A 40 -9.51 7.88 24.31
CA LEU A 40 -8.75 9.12 24.24
C LEU A 40 -9.69 10.26 23.87
N ARG A 41 -9.71 11.31 24.69
CA ARG A 41 -10.42 12.56 24.40
C ARG A 41 -9.42 13.67 24.11
N ILE A 42 -9.56 14.30 22.96
CA ILE A 42 -8.72 15.41 22.51
C ILE A 42 -9.61 16.65 22.46
N SER A 43 -9.37 17.60 23.37
CA SER A 43 -10.06 18.91 23.39
C SER A 43 -9.22 19.92 22.64
N ILE A 44 -9.77 20.53 21.59
CA ILE A 44 -9.11 21.60 20.84
C ILE A 44 -9.65 22.93 21.37
N ALA A 45 -8.84 23.62 22.16
CA ALA A 45 -9.22 24.90 22.80
C ALA A 45 -9.12 26.10 21.84
N ALA A 46 -8.16 26.06 20.90
CA ALA A 46 -7.99 27.10 19.88
C ALA A 46 -7.18 26.57 18.71
N VAL A 47 -7.51 27.01 17.50
CA VAL A 47 -6.71 26.82 16.29
C VAL A 47 -6.07 28.16 15.96
N HIS A 48 -4.75 28.26 16.09
CA HIS A 48 -4.01 29.51 15.85
C HIS A 48 -3.62 29.72 14.39
N SER A 49 -3.61 28.67 13.58
CA SER A 49 -3.47 28.75 12.15
C SER A 49 -4.17 27.55 11.51
N ASP A 50 -5.00 27.83 10.53
CA ASP A 50 -5.54 26.83 9.62
C ASP A 50 -4.96 27.15 8.25
N VAL A 51 -4.01 26.32 7.82
CA VAL A 51 -3.50 26.38 6.45
C VAL A 51 -4.22 25.25 5.71
N SER A 52 -5.35 25.58 5.10
CA SER A 52 -5.97 24.70 4.13
C SER A 52 -5.04 24.66 2.91
N HIS A 53 -4.19 23.67 2.83
CA HIS A 53 -3.74 23.20 1.53
C HIS A 53 -4.94 22.49 0.91
N GLU A 54 -5.38 22.96 -0.26
CA GLU A 54 -6.01 22.05 -1.19
C GLU A 54 -4.95 20.96 -1.46
N LEU A 55 -5.00 19.93 -0.66
CA LEU A 55 -4.41 18.65 -1.02
C LEU A 55 -5.19 18.25 -2.27
N GLY A 56 -4.64 18.63 -3.43
CA GLY A 56 -4.97 17.94 -4.65
C GLY A 56 -4.91 16.46 -4.34
N VAL A 57 -5.67 15.66 -5.05
CA VAL A 57 -5.80 14.21 -4.82
C VAL A 57 -4.47 13.68 -4.28
N ASP A 58 -4.45 13.22 -3.02
CA ASP A 58 -3.21 12.84 -2.34
C ASP A 58 -2.43 11.87 -3.24
N PRO A 59 -1.26 12.24 -3.77
CA PRO A 59 -0.51 11.35 -4.65
C PRO A 59 -0.19 10.02 -3.98
N GLY A 60 -0.15 9.98 -2.64
CA GLY A 60 0.03 8.78 -1.85
C GLY A 60 -1.21 7.87 -1.89
N LEU A 61 -2.41 8.42 -1.69
CA LEU A 61 -3.65 7.64 -1.75
C LEU A 61 -3.93 7.06 -3.14
N ILE A 62 -3.64 7.83 -4.21
CA ILE A 62 -3.73 7.30 -5.58
C ILE A 62 -2.66 6.24 -5.82
N LYS A 63 -1.45 6.46 -5.32
CA LYS A 63 -0.33 5.53 -5.46
C LYS A 63 -0.65 4.20 -4.80
N ASP A 64 -1.11 4.23 -3.55
CA ASP A 64 -1.50 3.04 -2.80
C ASP A 64 -2.69 2.32 -3.46
N GLY A 65 -3.67 3.06 -3.97
CA GLY A 65 -4.81 2.50 -4.69
C GLY A 65 -4.39 1.76 -5.98
N VAL A 66 -3.44 2.31 -6.73
CA VAL A 66 -2.92 1.67 -7.95
C VAL A 66 -2.09 0.43 -7.61
N GLU A 67 -1.24 0.47 -6.59
CA GLU A 67 -0.43 -0.69 -6.17
C GLU A 67 -1.34 -1.81 -5.66
N ALA A 68 -2.35 -1.49 -4.85
CA ALA A 68 -3.33 -2.47 -4.38
C ALA A 68 -4.10 -3.12 -5.54
N HIS A 69 -4.50 -2.34 -6.55
CA HIS A 69 -5.19 -2.87 -7.73
C HIS A 69 -4.26 -3.71 -8.62
N LEU A 70 -3.00 -3.29 -8.82
CA LEU A 70 -2.01 -4.12 -9.51
C LEU A 70 -1.79 -5.46 -8.81
N GLN A 71 -1.71 -5.46 -7.48
CA GLN A 71 -1.60 -6.68 -6.68
C GLN A 71 -2.81 -7.59 -6.87
N GLU A 72 -4.01 -7.02 -6.93
CA GLU A 72 -5.25 -7.76 -7.16
C GLU A 72 -5.29 -8.38 -8.55
N LEU A 73 -5.04 -7.59 -9.58
CA LEU A 73 -4.98 -8.05 -10.98
C LEU A 73 -3.93 -9.15 -11.17
N LEU A 74 -2.73 -8.95 -10.64
CA LEU A 74 -1.65 -9.93 -10.78
C LEU A 74 -1.94 -11.21 -9.99
N ALA A 75 -2.65 -11.12 -8.87
CA ALA A 75 -3.08 -12.29 -8.11
C ALA A 75 -4.13 -13.12 -8.85
N LEU A 76 -5.00 -12.47 -9.64
CA LEU A 76 -5.98 -13.15 -10.49
C LEU A 76 -5.34 -13.76 -11.74
N HIS A 77 -4.29 -13.16 -12.25
CA HIS A 77 -3.63 -13.53 -13.52
C HIS A 77 -2.13 -13.82 -13.31
N VAL A 78 -1.83 -14.67 -12.33
CA VAL A 78 -0.45 -14.99 -11.94
C VAL A 78 0.36 -15.64 -13.06
N GLU A 79 -0.31 -16.25 -14.06
CA GLU A 79 0.31 -16.80 -15.27
C GLU A 79 1.01 -15.73 -16.13
N THR A 80 0.70 -14.45 -15.95
CA THR A 80 1.44 -13.36 -16.62
C THR A 80 2.89 -13.28 -16.16
N LEU A 81 3.20 -13.78 -14.98
CA LEU A 81 4.56 -13.91 -14.47
C LEU A 81 5.31 -15.10 -15.12
N GLY A 82 4.57 -16.09 -15.60
CA GLY A 82 5.11 -17.25 -16.29
C GLY A 82 4.07 -18.35 -16.42
N PRO A 83 4.13 -19.17 -17.49
CA PRO A 83 3.18 -20.25 -17.70
C PRO A 83 3.27 -21.27 -16.56
N GLY A 84 2.11 -21.75 -16.09
CA GLY A 84 2.02 -22.75 -15.03
C GLY A 84 2.24 -22.22 -13.61
N TRP A 85 2.37 -20.91 -13.45
CA TRP A 85 2.46 -20.31 -12.12
C TRP A 85 1.14 -20.41 -11.37
N GLN A 86 1.23 -20.56 -10.05
CA GLN A 86 0.08 -20.66 -9.16
C GLN A 86 0.23 -19.70 -7.99
N LEU A 87 -0.85 -19.01 -7.65
CA LEU A 87 -0.90 -18.17 -6.43
C LEU A 87 -1.05 -19.09 -5.21
N VAL A 88 -0.14 -18.95 -4.26
CA VAL A 88 -0.25 -19.60 -2.93
C VAL A 88 -1.05 -18.69 -2.00
N ARG A 89 -0.65 -17.41 -1.90
CA ARG A 89 -1.32 -16.45 -1.02
C ARG A 89 -0.97 -15.01 -1.37
N ARG A 90 -1.97 -14.13 -1.29
CA ARG A 90 -1.79 -12.68 -1.24
C ARG A 90 -1.41 -12.27 0.20
N GLU A 91 -0.62 -11.20 0.31
CA GLU A 91 -0.21 -10.64 1.61
C GLU A 91 0.29 -11.74 2.55
N TYR A 92 1.29 -12.50 2.08
CA TYR A 92 1.85 -13.59 2.86
C TYR A 92 2.58 -13.04 4.08
N PRO A 93 2.17 -13.40 5.33
CA PRO A 93 2.70 -12.79 6.54
C PRO A 93 4.16 -13.18 6.79
N THR A 94 4.98 -12.19 7.14
CA THR A 94 6.34 -12.38 7.66
C THR A 94 6.53 -11.58 8.95
N ALA A 95 7.65 -11.80 9.64
CA ALA A 95 7.95 -11.08 10.88
C ALA A 95 8.14 -9.55 10.69
N ILE A 96 8.37 -9.09 9.45
CA ILE A 96 8.61 -7.67 9.13
C ILE A 96 7.52 -7.04 8.27
N GLY A 97 6.40 -7.72 8.07
CA GLY A 97 5.28 -7.31 7.25
C GLY A 97 4.92 -8.35 6.19
N PRO A 98 3.81 -8.15 5.46
CA PRO A 98 3.38 -9.10 4.44
C PRO A 98 4.18 -8.92 3.14
N VAL A 99 4.45 -10.03 2.45
CA VAL A 99 4.87 -10.05 1.04
C VAL A 99 3.63 -9.94 0.17
N ASP A 100 3.66 -9.13 -0.88
CA ASP A 100 2.49 -8.90 -1.72
C ASP A 100 1.89 -10.18 -2.27
N LEU A 101 2.69 -11.05 -2.92
CA LEU A 101 2.26 -12.37 -3.34
C LEU A 101 3.32 -13.42 -3.01
N LEU A 102 2.86 -14.57 -2.51
CA LEU A 102 3.63 -15.81 -2.53
C LEU A 102 3.04 -16.72 -3.60
N CYS A 103 3.88 -17.16 -4.53
CA CYS A 103 3.51 -18.00 -5.66
C CYS A 103 4.33 -19.29 -5.69
N ARG A 104 3.94 -20.22 -6.55
CA ARG A 104 4.77 -21.33 -7.02
C ARG A 104 4.92 -21.21 -8.52
N ASP A 105 6.14 -21.38 -9.02
CA ASP A 105 6.39 -21.46 -10.45
C ASP A 105 6.03 -22.86 -11.02
N ALA A 106 6.26 -23.05 -12.32
CA ALA A 106 5.95 -24.32 -13.01
C ALA A 106 6.74 -25.50 -12.45
N ASP A 107 7.91 -25.27 -11.87
CA ASP A 107 8.78 -26.31 -11.29
C ASP A 107 8.44 -26.57 -9.80
N GLY A 108 7.45 -25.85 -9.27
CA GLY A 108 7.03 -25.94 -7.87
C GLY A 108 7.90 -25.13 -6.90
N THR A 109 8.82 -24.31 -7.39
CA THR A 109 9.66 -23.42 -6.57
C THR A 109 8.80 -22.31 -5.96
N SER A 110 9.01 -22.03 -4.67
CA SER A 110 8.35 -20.88 -4.03
C SER A 110 8.93 -19.57 -4.57
N VAL A 111 8.05 -18.61 -4.88
CA VAL A 111 8.45 -17.31 -5.42
C VAL A 111 7.75 -16.20 -4.64
N ALA A 112 8.52 -15.29 -4.06
CA ALA A 112 8.02 -14.07 -3.45
C ALA A 112 7.99 -12.94 -4.49
N VAL A 113 6.85 -12.27 -4.60
CA VAL A 113 6.66 -11.17 -5.55
C VAL A 113 6.38 -9.88 -4.77
N GLU A 114 7.18 -8.86 -5.04
CA GLU A 114 6.97 -7.49 -4.58
C GLU A 114 6.47 -6.64 -5.74
N ILE A 115 5.39 -5.89 -5.52
CA ILE A 115 4.69 -5.13 -6.55
C ILE A 115 4.76 -3.64 -6.23
N LYS A 116 5.18 -2.84 -7.20
CA LYS A 116 5.23 -1.38 -7.09
C LYS A 116 4.65 -0.72 -8.34
N ARG A 117 4.10 0.46 -8.18
CA ARG A 117 3.83 1.31 -9.34
C ARG A 117 5.15 1.79 -9.97
N ARG A 118 6.08 2.27 -9.14
CA ARG A 118 7.45 2.63 -9.54
C ARG A 118 8.44 1.79 -8.76
N GLY A 119 9.19 0.99 -9.49
CA GLY A 119 10.21 0.12 -8.92
C GLY A 119 11.50 0.90 -8.66
N GLU A 120 11.75 1.22 -7.41
CA GLU A 120 12.93 1.92 -6.91
C GLU A 120 13.80 0.98 -6.04
N ILE A 121 14.96 1.45 -5.60
CA ILE A 121 15.93 0.65 -4.83
C ILE A 121 15.34 0.10 -3.54
N ASP A 122 14.56 0.91 -2.82
CA ASP A 122 13.93 0.56 -1.55
C ASP A 122 12.95 -0.63 -1.67
N GLY A 123 12.23 -0.75 -2.79
CA GLY A 123 11.39 -1.92 -3.05
C GLY A 123 12.20 -3.20 -3.27
N VAL A 124 13.34 -3.11 -3.95
CA VAL A 124 14.26 -4.25 -4.10
C VAL A 124 14.87 -4.65 -2.76
N GLU A 125 15.23 -3.68 -1.93
CA GLU A 125 15.75 -3.95 -0.58
C GLU A 125 14.70 -4.54 0.34
N GLN A 126 13.44 -4.11 0.22
CA GLN A 126 12.31 -4.69 0.92
C GLN A 126 12.16 -6.17 0.56
N LEU A 127 12.10 -6.48 -0.75
CA LEU A 127 12.01 -7.87 -1.22
C LEU A 127 13.20 -8.72 -0.76
N THR A 128 14.41 -8.16 -0.77
CA THR A 128 15.60 -8.88 -0.27
C THR A 128 15.42 -9.31 1.18
N ARG A 129 14.93 -8.40 2.05
CA ARG A 129 14.67 -8.73 3.46
C ARG A 129 13.60 -9.81 3.62
N TYR A 130 12.57 -9.81 2.77
CA TYR A 130 11.57 -10.87 2.75
C TYR A 130 12.17 -12.20 2.33
N LEU A 131 12.99 -12.24 1.28
CA LEU A 131 13.66 -13.45 0.81
C LEU A 131 14.57 -14.05 1.88
N ASP A 132 15.32 -13.20 2.61
CA ASP A 132 16.15 -13.65 3.74
C ASP A 132 15.34 -14.34 4.85
N LEU A 133 14.12 -13.87 5.11
CA LEU A 133 13.23 -14.46 6.10
C LEU A 133 12.58 -15.75 5.59
N LEU A 134 12.03 -15.71 4.38
CA LEU A 134 11.33 -16.85 3.80
C LEU A 134 12.26 -18.04 3.56
N ASN A 135 13.51 -17.79 3.18
CA ASN A 135 14.52 -18.84 2.99
C ASN A 135 15.00 -19.50 4.31
N ARG A 136 14.60 -18.99 5.47
CA ARG A 136 14.82 -19.67 6.77
C ARG A 136 13.79 -20.76 7.02
N ASP A 137 12.66 -20.71 6.34
CA ASP A 137 11.63 -21.75 6.45
C ASP A 137 11.94 -22.91 5.50
N PRO A 138 12.28 -24.10 6.01
CA PRO A 138 12.61 -25.26 5.18
C PRO A 138 11.45 -25.77 4.34
N LEU A 139 10.20 -25.39 4.66
CA LEU A 139 9.02 -25.74 3.87
C LEU A 139 8.82 -24.85 2.65
N LEU A 140 9.44 -23.67 2.63
CA LEU A 140 9.37 -22.71 1.54
C LEU A 140 10.66 -22.69 0.71
N ALA A 141 11.81 -22.87 1.35
CA ALA A 141 13.13 -22.77 0.72
C ALA A 141 13.35 -23.87 -0.34
N PRO A 142 14.00 -23.51 -1.47
CA PRO A 142 14.48 -22.19 -1.84
C PRO A 142 13.34 -21.29 -2.31
N VAL A 143 13.39 -20.00 -1.94
CA VAL A 143 12.43 -18.98 -2.37
C VAL A 143 13.12 -18.03 -3.34
N ALA A 144 12.65 -17.96 -4.57
CA ALA A 144 13.08 -16.98 -5.56
C ALA A 144 12.35 -15.64 -5.40
N GLY A 145 12.94 -14.56 -5.94
CA GLY A 145 12.36 -13.22 -5.89
C GLY A 145 11.92 -12.72 -7.26
N VAL A 146 10.77 -12.07 -7.31
CA VAL A 146 10.30 -11.29 -8.47
C VAL A 146 9.94 -9.88 -8.03
N PHE A 147 10.59 -8.90 -8.65
CA PHE A 147 10.27 -7.49 -8.48
C PHE A 147 9.46 -7.01 -9.69
N ALA A 148 8.17 -6.77 -9.49
CA ALA A 148 7.21 -6.44 -10.52
C ALA A 148 6.76 -4.98 -10.38
N ALA A 149 6.83 -4.18 -11.45
CA ALA A 149 6.39 -2.79 -11.42
C ALA A 149 6.00 -2.31 -12.82
N GLN A 150 5.18 -1.23 -12.89
CA GLN A 150 4.87 -0.59 -14.18
C GLN A 150 6.11 0.09 -14.79
N GLU A 151 6.97 0.64 -13.95
CA GLU A 151 8.25 1.22 -14.35
C GLU A 151 9.32 0.77 -13.35
N ILE A 152 10.46 0.28 -13.82
CA ILE A 152 11.59 -0.08 -12.97
C ILE A 152 12.76 0.82 -13.29
N LYS A 153 13.23 1.58 -12.29
CA LYS A 153 14.37 2.46 -12.42
C LYS A 153 15.66 1.68 -12.73
N PRO A 154 16.57 2.21 -13.55
CA PRO A 154 17.80 1.51 -13.91
C PRO A 154 18.59 1.02 -12.70
N GLN A 155 18.71 1.84 -11.66
CA GLN A 155 19.45 1.51 -10.44
C GLN A 155 18.81 0.35 -9.67
N ALA A 156 17.46 0.34 -9.60
CA ALA A 156 16.72 -0.76 -8.99
C ALA A 156 16.89 -2.06 -9.77
N ARG A 157 16.91 -1.99 -11.10
CA ARG A 157 17.15 -3.15 -11.97
C ARG A 157 18.54 -3.75 -11.76
N VAL A 158 19.58 -2.90 -11.68
CA VAL A 158 20.94 -3.35 -11.40
C VAL A 158 21.01 -4.06 -10.05
N LEU A 159 20.45 -3.44 -8.99
CA LEU A 159 20.46 -4.02 -7.65
C LEU A 159 19.69 -5.35 -7.59
N ALA A 160 18.55 -5.44 -8.27
CA ALA A 160 17.76 -6.67 -8.34
C ALA A 160 18.55 -7.80 -9.02
N GLN A 161 19.22 -7.51 -10.15
CA GLN A 161 20.05 -8.46 -10.86
C GLN A 161 21.22 -8.96 -10.00
N ASP A 162 21.92 -8.06 -9.30
CA ASP A 162 23.01 -8.41 -8.40
C ASP A 162 22.57 -9.34 -7.27
N ARG A 163 21.30 -9.29 -6.90
CA ARG A 163 20.69 -10.14 -5.86
C ARG A 163 19.95 -11.37 -6.40
N GLY A 164 20.05 -11.63 -7.72
CA GLY A 164 19.34 -12.74 -8.35
C GLY A 164 17.81 -12.60 -8.36
N ILE A 165 17.30 -11.36 -8.22
CA ILE A 165 15.88 -11.05 -8.27
C ILE A 165 15.50 -10.76 -9.71
N ARG A 166 14.46 -11.45 -10.21
CA ARG A 166 13.92 -11.22 -11.54
C ARG A 166 13.05 -9.95 -11.57
N CYS A 167 13.30 -9.07 -12.54
CA CYS A 167 12.49 -7.88 -12.77
C CYS A 167 11.43 -8.14 -13.83
N VAL A 168 10.17 -7.78 -13.54
CA VAL A 168 9.05 -7.84 -14.48
C VAL A 168 8.43 -6.47 -14.61
N VAL A 169 8.31 -5.98 -15.84
CA VAL A 169 7.56 -4.76 -16.14
C VAL A 169 6.12 -5.14 -16.41
N LEU A 170 5.20 -4.55 -15.67
CA LEU A 170 3.77 -4.79 -15.79
C LEU A 170 3.13 -3.75 -16.69
N ASP A 171 2.40 -4.21 -17.71
CA ASP A 171 1.47 -3.36 -18.44
C ASP A 171 0.12 -3.38 -17.72
N TYR A 172 -0.27 -2.22 -17.20
CA TYR A 172 -1.51 -2.11 -16.42
C TYR A 172 -2.77 -2.25 -17.30
N ASP A 173 -2.70 -1.72 -18.52
CA ASP A 173 -3.84 -1.77 -19.44
C ASP A 173 -4.03 -3.19 -19.99
N ASP A 174 -2.93 -3.89 -20.25
CA ASP A 174 -2.99 -5.30 -20.62
C ASP A 174 -3.58 -6.16 -19.49
N LEU A 175 -3.15 -5.96 -18.25
CA LEU A 175 -3.69 -6.69 -17.09
C LEU A 175 -5.19 -6.42 -16.90
N ARG A 176 -5.65 -5.18 -17.04
CA ARG A 176 -7.08 -4.83 -17.01
C ARG A 176 -7.84 -5.41 -18.19
N GLY A 177 -7.25 -5.46 -19.37
CA GLY A 177 -7.86 -6.02 -20.58
C GLY A 177 -8.09 -7.54 -20.50
N ILE A 178 -7.41 -8.24 -19.58
CA ILE A 178 -7.68 -9.65 -19.32
C ILE A 178 -9.01 -9.84 -18.58
N GLU A 179 -9.35 -8.92 -17.65
CA GLU A 179 -10.61 -8.97 -16.91
C GLU A 179 -11.82 -8.60 -17.75
N ASP A 180 -11.67 -7.69 -18.71
CA ASP A 180 -12.77 -7.22 -19.55
C ASP A 180 -12.50 -7.53 -21.04
N PRO A 181 -12.92 -8.72 -21.52
CA PRO A 181 -12.73 -9.09 -22.92
C PRO A 181 -13.47 -8.18 -23.90
N THR A 182 -14.40 -7.31 -23.43
CA THR A 182 -15.08 -6.35 -24.30
C THR A 182 -14.20 -5.15 -24.66
N LEU A 183 -13.13 -4.88 -23.90
CA LEU A 183 -12.15 -3.83 -24.21
C LEU A 183 -11.14 -4.21 -25.30
N ARG A 184 -11.11 -5.47 -25.73
CA ARG A 184 -10.20 -5.98 -26.80
C ARG A 184 -10.74 -5.85 -28.23
N LEU A 185 -11.85 -5.14 -28.43
CA LEU A 185 -12.54 -5.05 -29.73
C LEU A 185 -12.16 -3.81 -30.57
N PHE A 186 -10.99 -3.20 -30.32
CA PHE A 186 -10.49 -2.14 -31.19
C PHE A 186 -9.00 -2.29 -31.47
#